data_a0485071f73a77ec979119604f373fce
#
_entry.id   a0485071f73a77ec979119604f373fce
#
_cell.length_a   1.000
_cell.length_b   1.000
_cell.length_c   1.000
_cell.angle_alpha   90.00
_cell.angle_beta   90.00
_cell.angle_gamma   90.00
#
_symmetry.space_group_name_H-M   'P 1'
#
loop_
_entity.id
_entity.type
_entity.pdbx_description
1 polymer ?
#
loop_
_entity_poly.entity_id
_entity_poly.type
_entity_poly.pdbx_seq_one_letter_code
_entity_poly.pdbx_strand_id
1 'polypeptide(L)'
;MDTTILRNRFRRQFGTSGDLYFSPGRINLIGEHTDYNGGFVFPGAVDKGITVEIFRNGTRQVKLLAIDVEDTPYLEFSLDDSQKPERHWACYIYGVCKELEKRGVNVGGFNAAFTGDVPRGAGMSSSAALESAFAFALNTMFADGRVDKFELAKIGQATEHNYCGVKCGIMDQFASVFGREGCLIRLDCRSLEYEYFPFDPQGYRLVLINSMVKHSLGNEYNERRASCEKAVALMDRQFGGVQTLRDANYEMLEAVKDGLTDDDYRRARYILDEKERVLAVCKALEEGDYELVGKKMYETHWGLSRDYTVSCPELDFLVETAQKCGVTGSRVMGGGFGGCTINLVRDTVCDKFTSKAQREYAKKYGIVPEIYQVVIGNGSRKLQ
;
A
#
# COMPACT_ATOMS: atom_id res chain seq x y z
N MET A 1 -3.32 3.05 20.25
CA MET A 1 -4.03 1.76 19.96
C MET A 1 -4.25 1.02 21.27
N ASP A 2 -5.47 0.56 21.55
CA ASP A 2 -5.75 -0.25 22.75
C ASP A 2 -5.39 -1.73 22.45
N THR A 3 -4.39 -2.25 23.13
CA THR A 3 -3.92 -3.64 22.99
C THR A 3 -4.58 -4.62 23.95
N THR A 4 -5.53 -4.17 24.75
CA THR A 4 -6.14 -4.98 25.85
C THR A 4 -6.80 -6.24 25.33
N ILE A 5 -7.56 -6.16 24.25
CA ILE A 5 -8.24 -7.32 23.66
C ILE A 5 -7.23 -8.31 23.12
N LEU A 6 -6.20 -7.86 22.40
CA LEU A 6 -5.14 -8.69 21.86
C LEU A 6 -4.43 -9.45 22.97
N ARG A 7 -3.94 -8.75 24.02
CA ARG A 7 -3.24 -9.36 25.16
C ARG A 7 -4.10 -10.37 25.91
N ASN A 8 -5.39 -10.09 26.12
CA ASN A 8 -6.29 -10.99 26.81
C ASN A 8 -6.55 -12.26 25.98
N ARG A 9 -6.78 -12.13 24.67
CA ARG A 9 -6.96 -13.25 23.75
C ARG A 9 -5.69 -14.10 23.64
N PHE A 10 -4.53 -13.44 23.53
CA PHE A 10 -3.23 -14.11 23.47
C PHE A 10 -2.97 -14.93 24.74
N ARG A 11 -3.12 -14.33 25.93
CA ARG A 11 -2.93 -15.03 27.21
C ARG A 11 -3.90 -16.19 27.38
N ARG A 12 -5.16 -16.01 27.00
CA ARG A 12 -6.17 -17.09 27.05
C ARG A 12 -5.80 -18.28 26.16
N GLN A 13 -5.27 -18.01 24.96
CA GLN A 13 -4.92 -19.03 23.98
C GLN A 13 -3.61 -19.76 24.31
N PHE A 14 -2.60 -19.02 24.79
CA PHE A 14 -1.23 -19.55 24.90
C PHE A 14 -0.70 -19.61 26.34
N GLY A 15 -1.45 -19.14 27.32
CA GLY A 15 -1.11 -19.24 28.74
C GLY A 15 0.02 -18.32 29.22
N THR A 16 0.51 -17.45 28.36
CA THR A 16 1.65 -16.55 28.64
C THR A 16 1.45 -15.18 27.99
N SER A 17 2.43 -14.30 28.12
CA SER A 17 2.49 -13.01 27.41
C SER A 17 3.68 -13.00 26.46
N GLY A 18 3.57 -12.25 25.38
CA GLY A 18 4.61 -12.04 24.39
C GLY A 18 5.04 -10.59 24.28
N ASP A 19 6.00 -10.34 23.39
CA ASP A 19 6.38 -9.00 22.95
C ASP A 19 5.36 -8.45 21.95
N LEU A 20 5.13 -7.15 21.99
CA LEU A 20 4.24 -6.45 21.07
C LEU A 20 5.02 -5.76 19.95
N TYR A 21 4.51 -5.92 18.74
CA TYR A 21 5.01 -5.25 17.54
C TYR A 21 3.86 -4.62 16.77
N PHE A 22 4.15 -3.51 16.11
CA PHE A 22 3.21 -2.80 15.27
C PHE A 22 3.83 -2.50 13.92
N SER A 23 3.04 -2.68 12.86
CA SER A 23 3.39 -2.20 11.53
C SER A 23 2.20 -1.49 10.91
N PRO A 24 2.41 -0.27 10.37
CA PRO A 24 1.35 0.52 9.78
C PRO A 24 0.95 0.04 8.39
N GLY A 25 -0.30 0.33 8.01
CA GLY A 25 -0.67 0.50 6.62
C GLY A 25 -0.09 1.79 6.06
N ARG A 26 -0.40 2.06 4.79
CA ARG A 26 0.08 3.26 4.10
C ARG A 26 -1.02 3.97 3.33
N ILE A 27 -0.84 5.25 3.13
CA ILE A 27 -1.41 5.96 1.98
C ILE A 27 -0.32 6.14 0.91
N ASN A 28 -0.73 6.45 -0.30
CA ASN A 28 0.16 7.01 -1.30
C ASN A 28 -0.45 8.34 -1.75
N LEU A 29 0.26 9.45 -1.62
CA LEU A 29 -0.30 10.77 -1.96
C LEU A 29 -0.41 10.96 -3.46
N ILE A 30 0.57 10.48 -4.23
CA ILE A 30 0.65 10.53 -5.69
C ILE A 30 1.67 9.49 -6.19
N GLY A 31 1.66 9.13 -7.49
CA GLY A 31 2.59 8.14 -8.04
C GLY A 31 2.00 6.72 -8.08
N GLU A 32 0.71 6.60 -8.43
CA GLU A 32 0.10 5.27 -8.57
C GLU A 32 0.53 4.56 -9.85
N HIS A 33 0.77 3.25 -9.74
CA HIS A 33 1.21 2.35 -10.83
C HIS A 33 2.58 2.68 -11.43
N THR A 34 3.37 3.55 -10.78
CA THR A 34 4.71 3.90 -11.21
C THR A 34 5.80 2.99 -10.64
N ASP A 35 5.55 2.31 -9.52
CA ASP A 35 6.49 1.48 -8.79
C ASP A 35 7.06 0.33 -9.63
N TYR A 36 6.23 -0.48 -10.25
CA TYR A 36 6.66 -1.57 -11.12
C TYR A 36 7.16 -1.09 -12.50
N ASN A 37 7.08 0.20 -12.78
CA ASN A 37 7.67 0.88 -13.93
C ASN A 37 9.01 1.57 -13.60
N GLY A 38 9.62 1.29 -12.44
CA GLY A 38 10.85 1.91 -11.97
C GLY A 38 10.73 3.41 -11.71
N GLY A 39 9.49 3.90 -11.53
CA GLY A 39 9.19 5.30 -11.30
C GLY A 39 9.31 5.75 -9.85
N PHE A 40 8.82 6.95 -9.57
CA PHE A 40 8.71 7.48 -8.22
C PHE A 40 7.33 7.23 -7.64
N VAL A 41 7.29 6.93 -6.35
CA VAL A 41 6.07 6.91 -5.54
C VAL A 41 6.21 7.86 -4.35
N PHE A 42 5.09 8.24 -3.76
CA PHE A 42 5.09 9.22 -2.68
C PHE A 42 4.21 8.80 -1.49
N PRO A 43 4.50 7.62 -0.89
CA PRO A 43 3.70 7.09 0.21
C PRO A 43 4.04 7.73 1.55
N GLY A 44 3.13 7.49 2.52
CA GLY A 44 3.35 7.72 3.94
C GLY A 44 2.72 6.62 4.76
N ALA A 45 3.43 6.17 5.81
CA ALA A 45 2.84 5.28 6.81
C ALA A 45 1.72 6.00 7.56
N VAL A 46 0.66 5.29 7.93
CA VAL A 46 -0.46 5.90 8.66
C VAL A 46 -0.54 5.39 10.10
N ASP A 47 -1.38 6.03 10.90
CA ASP A 47 -1.65 5.68 12.29
C ASP A 47 -2.41 4.36 12.48
N LYS A 48 -2.93 3.77 11.38
CA LYS A 48 -3.64 2.48 11.35
C LYS A 48 -2.71 1.37 10.89
N GLY A 49 -2.82 0.18 11.49
CA GLY A 49 -1.89 -0.91 11.18
C GLY A 49 -2.28 -2.25 11.78
N ILE A 50 -1.33 -3.16 11.79
CA ILE A 50 -1.42 -4.48 12.40
C ILE A 50 -0.57 -4.52 13.66
N THR A 51 -1.18 -4.95 14.77
CA THR A 51 -0.48 -5.22 16.02
C THR A 51 -0.38 -6.72 16.22
N VAL A 52 0.82 -7.18 16.57
CA VAL A 52 1.14 -8.58 16.82
C VAL A 52 1.67 -8.72 18.24
N GLU A 53 1.12 -9.68 19.01
CA GLU A 53 1.75 -10.20 20.21
C GLU A 53 2.35 -11.57 19.90
N ILE A 54 3.64 -11.79 20.23
CA ILE A 54 4.40 -12.94 19.78
C ILE A 54 5.44 -13.38 20.80
N PHE A 55 5.68 -14.71 20.92
CA PHE A 55 6.81 -15.26 21.67
C PHE A 55 7.34 -16.56 21.06
N ARG A 56 8.61 -16.88 21.32
CA ARG A 56 9.24 -18.14 20.90
C ARG A 56 8.65 -19.32 21.68
N ASN A 57 8.33 -20.42 21.01
CA ASN A 57 7.79 -21.60 21.67
C ASN A 57 8.76 -22.80 21.76
N GLY A 58 10.00 -22.63 21.32
CA GLY A 58 11.05 -23.65 21.40
C GLY A 58 10.87 -24.85 20.46
N THR A 59 9.95 -24.76 19.50
CA THR A 59 9.67 -25.84 18.52
C THR A 59 9.93 -25.38 17.10
N ARG A 60 9.47 -26.15 16.10
CA ARG A 60 9.38 -25.73 14.70
C ARG A 60 7.93 -25.43 14.27
N GLN A 61 6.98 -25.44 15.23
CA GLN A 61 5.58 -25.17 14.97
C GLN A 61 5.28 -23.67 15.08
N VAL A 62 4.50 -23.15 14.16
CA VAL A 62 3.93 -21.80 14.19
C VAL A 62 2.46 -21.90 14.53
N LYS A 63 2.03 -21.20 15.58
CA LYS A 63 0.64 -21.17 16.04
C LYS A 63 0.13 -19.74 15.97
N LEU A 64 -0.93 -19.54 15.22
CA LEU A 64 -1.46 -18.21 14.88
C LEU A 64 -2.90 -18.03 15.33
N LEU A 65 -3.21 -16.88 15.91
CA LEU A 65 -4.56 -16.45 16.24
C LEU A 65 -4.85 -15.09 15.57
N ALA A 66 -5.66 -15.12 14.51
CA ALA A 66 -6.12 -13.90 13.82
C ALA A 66 -7.42 -13.41 14.47
N ILE A 67 -7.35 -12.39 15.33
CA ILE A 67 -8.48 -11.98 16.18
C ILE A 67 -9.69 -11.46 15.38
N ASP A 68 -9.43 -10.81 14.24
CA ASP A 68 -10.45 -10.18 13.40
C ASP A 68 -11.01 -11.11 12.32
N VAL A 69 -10.67 -12.40 12.38
CA VAL A 69 -11.18 -13.44 11.47
C VAL A 69 -12.21 -14.28 12.21
N GLU A 70 -13.48 -14.19 11.78
CA GLU A 70 -14.59 -14.89 12.45
C GLU A 70 -14.55 -16.41 12.21
N ASP A 71 -14.34 -16.80 10.94
CA ASP A 71 -14.34 -18.21 10.53
C ASP A 71 -12.93 -18.82 10.60
N THR A 72 -12.57 -19.53 11.64
CA THR A 72 -11.23 -20.11 11.81
C THR A 72 -10.14 -19.08 12.15
N PRO A 73 -10.23 -18.43 13.32
CA PRO A 73 -9.22 -17.48 13.76
C PRO A 73 -7.88 -18.16 14.14
N TYR A 74 -7.88 -19.46 14.42
CA TYR A 74 -6.71 -20.23 14.84
C TYR A 74 -6.21 -21.14 13.72
N LEU A 75 -4.87 -21.16 13.52
CA LEU A 75 -4.21 -22.00 12.54
C LEU A 75 -2.81 -22.39 13.03
N GLU A 76 -2.37 -23.63 12.71
CA GLU A 76 -1.01 -24.08 12.93
C GLU A 76 -0.38 -24.58 11.63
N PHE A 77 0.94 -24.40 11.50
CA PHE A 77 1.75 -25.03 10.47
C PHE A 77 3.17 -25.31 10.97
N SER A 78 3.86 -26.25 10.35
CA SER A 78 5.27 -26.50 10.61
C SER A 78 6.17 -25.65 9.69
N LEU A 79 7.26 -25.10 10.23
CA LEU A 79 8.32 -24.49 9.42
C LEU A 79 9.05 -25.51 8.54
N ASP A 80 8.93 -26.81 8.85
CA ASP A 80 9.53 -27.90 8.07
C ASP A 80 8.64 -28.33 6.89
N ASP A 81 7.38 -27.86 6.85
CA ASP A 81 6.47 -28.13 5.75
C ASP A 81 6.91 -27.36 4.48
N SER A 82 6.90 -28.08 3.35
CA SER A 82 7.17 -27.48 2.03
C SER A 82 5.92 -26.81 1.41
N GLN A 83 4.74 -27.17 1.90
CA GLN A 83 3.47 -26.63 1.41
C GLN A 83 3.03 -25.45 2.25
N LYS A 84 2.62 -24.38 1.58
CA LYS A 84 2.06 -23.19 2.24
C LYS A 84 0.68 -23.51 2.83
N PRO A 85 0.28 -22.81 3.91
CA PRO A 85 -1.06 -22.93 4.47
C PRO A 85 -2.15 -22.61 3.45
N GLU A 86 -3.30 -23.28 3.54
CA GLU A 86 -4.44 -23.03 2.64
C GLU A 86 -5.10 -21.66 2.86
N ARG A 87 -5.04 -21.14 4.11
CA ARG A 87 -5.62 -19.84 4.43
C ARG A 87 -4.77 -18.70 3.90
N HIS A 88 -5.37 -17.85 3.06
CA HIS A 88 -4.67 -16.77 2.38
C HIS A 88 -3.89 -15.85 3.34
N TRP A 89 -4.47 -15.44 4.47
CA TRP A 89 -3.77 -14.58 5.44
C TRP A 89 -2.54 -15.26 6.08
N ALA A 90 -2.56 -16.58 6.24
CA ALA A 90 -1.42 -17.32 6.79
C ALA A 90 -0.28 -17.49 5.78
N CYS A 91 -0.57 -17.40 4.47
CA CYS A 91 0.44 -17.45 3.42
C CYS A 91 1.44 -16.28 3.54
N TYR A 92 0.99 -15.11 3.96
CA TYR A 92 1.87 -13.96 4.19
C TYR A 92 2.88 -14.25 5.31
N ILE A 93 2.42 -14.80 6.43
CA ILE A 93 3.28 -15.13 7.58
C ILE A 93 4.23 -16.27 7.25
N TYR A 94 3.73 -17.32 6.59
CA TYR A 94 4.56 -18.42 6.10
C TYR A 94 5.63 -17.93 5.14
N GLY A 95 5.27 -17.08 4.17
CA GLY A 95 6.19 -16.51 3.21
C GLY A 95 7.29 -15.69 3.87
N VAL A 96 6.95 -14.84 4.84
CA VAL A 96 7.93 -14.08 5.63
C VAL A 96 8.92 -15.01 6.34
N CYS A 97 8.45 -16.10 6.97
CA CYS A 97 9.34 -17.09 7.59
C CYS A 97 10.31 -17.69 6.55
N LYS A 98 9.78 -18.13 5.41
CA LYS A 98 10.60 -18.74 4.35
C LYS A 98 11.58 -17.77 3.69
N GLU A 99 11.19 -16.53 3.49
CA GLU A 99 12.07 -15.50 2.93
C GLU A 99 13.17 -15.09 3.92
N LEU A 100 12.91 -15.09 5.22
CA LEU A 100 13.94 -14.93 6.26
C LEU A 100 14.92 -16.12 6.28
N GLU A 101 14.39 -17.36 6.20
CA GLU A 101 15.24 -18.58 6.14
C GLU A 101 16.17 -18.55 4.91
N LYS A 102 15.69 -18.15 3.73
CA LYS A 102 16.51 -17.96 2.51
C LYS A 102 17.65 -16.95 2.70
N ARG A 103 17.49 -16.00 3.63
CA ARG A 103 18.50 -15.00 3.98
C ARG A 103 19.39 -15.42 5.16
N GLY A 104 19.35 -16.69 5.52
CA GLY A 104 20.21 -17.28 6.55
C GLY A 104 19.75 -17.02 7.98
N VAL A 105 18.51 -16.58 8.19
CA VAL A 105 17.94 -16.48 9.52
C VAL A 105 17.38 -17.84 9.94
N ASN A 106 17.85 -18.39 11.04
CA ASN A 106 17.31 -19.62 11.59
C ASN A 106 16.01 -19.33 12.36
N VAL A 107 14.89 -19.26 11.61
CA VAL A 107 13.57 -18.99 12.18
C VAL A 107 13.11 -20.20 12.99
N GLY A 108 12.91 -20.03 14.28
CA GLY A 108 12.30 -21.04 15.17
C GLY A 108 10.80 -20.89 15.24
N GLY A 109 10.13 -21.89 15.85
CA GLY A 109 8.69 -21.85 16.08
C GLY A 109 8.27 -20.75 17.06
N PHE A 110 7.07 -20.25 16.86
CA PHE A 110 6.50 -19.17 17.68
C PHE A 110 4.98 -19.28 17.79
N ASN A 111 4.45 -18.65 18.82
CA ASN A 111 3.02 -18.43 18.97
C ASN A 111 2.76 -16.94 18.79
N ALA A 112 1.76 -16.59 17.99
CA ALA A 112 1.39 -15.20 17.75
C ALA A 112 -0.13 -15.01 17.71
N ALA A 113 -0.59 -13.88 18.22
CA ALA A 113 -1.91 -13.34 17.93
C ALA A 113 -1.77 -11.95 17.30
N PHE A 114 -2.67 -11.61 16.40
CA PHE A 114 -2.66 -10.31 15.75
C PHE A 114 -4.07 -9.77 15.50
N THR A 115 -4.14 -8.46 15.45
CA THR A 115 -5.34 -7.68 15.15
C THR A 115 -4.95 -6.43 14.37
N GLY A 116 -5.88 -5.85 13.62
CA GLY A 116 -5.63 -4.64 12.86
C GLY A 116 -6.82 -3.71 12.78
N ASP A 117 -6.52 -2.42 12.70
CA ASP A 117 -7.48 -1.35 12.44
C ASP A 117 -7.34 -0.78 11.01
N VAL A 118 -6.59 -1.45 10.15
CA VAL A 118 -6.57 -1.17 8.71
C VAL A 118 -7.88 -1.69 8.11
N PRO A 119 -8.75 -0.81 7.61
CA PRO A 119 -10.01 -1.24 7.03
C PRO A 119 -9.80 -2.15 5.82
N ARG A 120 -10.51 -3.27 5.79
CA ARG A 120 -10.40 -4.25 4.71
C ARG A 120 -10.89 -3.66 3.39
N GLY A 121 -10.10 -3.83 2.33
CA GLY A 121 -10.44 -3.32 1.01
C GLY A 121 -10.34 -1.81 0.84
N ALA A 122 -9.79 -1.09 1.84
CA ALA A 122 -9.61 0.35 1.80
C ALA A 122 -8.35 0.81 1.01
N GLY A 123 -7.62 -0.11 0.39
CA GLY A 123 -6.40 0.24 -0.36
C GLY A 123 -5.22 0.71 0.51
N MET A 124 -5.28 0.52 1.83
CA MET A 124 -4.20 0.89 2.77
C MET A 124 -3.17 -0.21 3.01
N SER A 125 -3.13 -1.25 2.19
CA SER A 125 -2.16 -2.36 2.21
C SER A 125 -2.05 -3.09 3.55
N SER A 126 -3.16 -3.71 3.96
CA SER A 126 -3.16 -4.57 5.14
C SER A 126 -2.22 -5.78 5.02
N SER A 127 -1.97 -6.28 3.80
CA SER A 127 -0.99 -7.34 3.52
C SER A 127 0.42 -6.89 3.89
N ALA A 128 0.88 -5.76 3.35
CA ALA A 128 2.20 -5.22 3.65
C ALA A 128 2.38 -4.89 5.14
N ALA A 129 1.32 -4.39 5.81
CA ALA A 129 1.34 -4.17 7.25
C ALA A 129 1.51 -5.49 8.03
N LEU A 130 0.81 -6.56 7.62
CA LEU A 130 0.93 -7.89 8.24
C LEU A 130 2.32 -8.49 8.03
N GLU A 131 2.80 -8.51 6.79
CA GLU A 131 4.14 -8.99 6.43
C GLU A 131 5.23 -8.26 7.19
N SER A 132 5.18 -6.92 7.20
CA SER A 132 6.18 -6.09 7.85
C SER A 132 6.15 -6.24 9.38
N ALA A 133 4.96 -6.43 10.00
CA ALA A 133 4.86 -6.68 11.43
C ALA A 133 5.57 -7.99 11.81
N PHE A 134 5.31 -9.08 11.06
CA PHE A 134 5.97 -10.36 11.31
C PHE A 134 7.45 -10.33 10.92
N ALA A 135 7.83 -9.72 9.79
CA ALA A 135 9.23 -9.61 9.40
C ALA A 135 10.05 -8.86 10.47
N PHE A 136 9.53 -7.76 10.97
CA PHE A 136 10.19 -6.99 12.04
C PHE A 136 10.27 -7.77 13.36
N ALA A 137 9.18 -8.42 13.77
CA ALA A 137 9.15 -9.23 14.99
C ALA A 137 10.12 -10.42 14.91
N LEU A 138 10.09 -11.19 13.81
CA LEU A 138 10.95 -12.36 13.61
C LEU A 138 12.42 -11.99 13.46
N ASN A 139 12.72 -10.87 12.78
CA ASN A 139 14.08 -10.31 12.72
C ASN A 139 14.61 -9.99 14.13
N THR A 140 13.80 -9.31 14.94
CA THR A 140 14.18 -9.01 16.33
C THR A 140 14.37 -10.29 17.15
N MET A 141 13.47 -11.28 17.01
CA MET A 141 13.49 -12.50 17.80
C MET A 141 14.59 -13.49 17.40
N PHE A 142 14.82 -13.70 16.11
CA PHE A 142 15.67 -14.77 15.61
C PHE A 142 16.97 -14.30 14.94
N ALA A 143 17.11 -13.01 14.69
CA ALA A 143 18.29 -12.42 14.08
C ALA A 143 18.85 -11.23 14.87
N ASP A 144 18.37 -10.96 16.08
CA ASP A 144 18.79 -9.82 16.92
C ASP A 144 18.80 -8.48 16.18
N GLY A 145 17.84 -8.31 15.25
CA GLY A 145 17.68 -7.10 14.43
C GLY A 145 18.73 -6.94 13.31
N ARG A 146 19.48 -7.96 12.95
CA ARG A 146 20.60 -7.88 11.97
C ARG A 146 20.14 -7.73 10.51
N VAL A 147 18.91 -8.13 10.17
CA VAL A 147 18.37 -7.91 8.83
C VAL A 147 17.99 -6.42 8.73
N ASP A 148 18.59 -5.74 7.77
CA ASP A 148 18.35 -4.31 7.60
C ASP A 148 16.95 -4.02 7.05
N LYS A 149 16.53 -2.75 7.15
CA LYS A 149 15.19 -2.32 6.77
C LYS A 149 14.87 -2.55 5.28
N PHE A 150 15.85 -2.40 4.38
CA PHE A 150 15.63 -2.64 2.96
C PHE A 150 15.36 -4.12 2.70
N GLU A 151 16.10 -5.00 3.35
CA GLU A 151 15.86 -6.44 3.23
C GLU A 151 14.51 -6.83 3.85
N LEU A 152 14.08 -6.20 4.95
CA LEU A 152 12.74 -6.45 5.49
C LEU A 152 11.62 -6.06 4.50
N ALA A 153 11.76 -4.92 3.81
CA ALA A 153 10.80 -4.54 2.78
C ALA A 153 10.82 -5.50 1.58
N LYS A 154 12.01 -5.95 1.14
CA LYS A 154 12.15 -6.96 0.07
C LYS A 154 11.60 -8.33 0.47
N ILE A 155 11.69 -8.72 1.75
CA ILE A 155 11.08 -9.94 2.28
C ILE A 155 9.56 -9.90 2.10
N GLY A 156 8.91 -8.79 2.46
CA GLY A 156 7.47 -8.62 2.24
C GLY A 156 7.11 -8.72 0.74
N GLN A 157 7.80 -7.98 -0.13
CA GLN A 157 7.58 -8.06 -1.57
C GLN A 157 7.79 -9.48 -2.13
N ALA A 158 8.86 -10.16 -1.72
CA ALA A 158 9.14 -11.53 -2.15
C ALA A 158 8.08 -12.52 -1.63
N THR A 159 7.50 -12.25 -0.47
CA THR A 159 6.36 -13.01 0.08
C THR A 159 5.13 -12.91 -0.83
N GLU A 160 4.75 -11.70 -1.23
CA GLU A 160 3.65 -11.48 -2.18
C GLU A 160 3.89 -12.23 -3.50
N HIS A 161 5.10 -12.10 -4.07
CA HIS A 161 5.46 -12.71 -5.34
C HIS A 161 5.46 -14.25 -5.31
N ASN A 162 6.11 -14.82 -4.28
CA ASN A 162 6.43 -16.24 -4.25
C ASN A 162 5.34 -17.09 -3.59
N TYR A 163 4.56 -16.52 -2.68
CA TYR A 163 3.61 -17.28 -1.86
C TYR A 163 2.15 -16.82 -2.01
N CYS A 164 1.92 -15.55 -2.35
CA CYS A 164 0.57 -14.99 -2.51
C CYS A 164 0.15 -14.81 -3.98
N GLY A 165 1.10 -14.87 -4.93
CA GLY A 165 0.81 -14.80 -6.37
C GLY A 165 0.55 -13.38 -6.90
N VAL A 166 0.90 -12.35 -6.13
CA VAL A 166 0.73 -10.94 -6.49
C VAL A 166 2.08 -10.35 -6.86
N LYS A 167 2.27 -9.91 -8.11
CA LYS A 167 3.50 -9.28 -8.58
C LYS A 167 3.50 -7.76 -8.35
N CYS A 168 3.38 -7.35 -7.09
CA CYS A 168 3.38 -5.95 -6.68
C CYS A 168 4.76 -5.28 -6.83
N GLY A 169 4.79 -3.94 -6.81
CA GLY A 169 5.99 -3.15 -6.55
C GLY A 169 6.41 -3.20 -5.07
N ILE A 170 7.43 -2.42 -4.70
CA ILE A 170 7.97 -2.42 -3.33
C ILE A 170 7.33 -1.34 -2.43
N MET A 171 6.53 -0.44 -3.00
CA MET A 171 6.02 0.77 -2.35
C MET A 171 5.39 0.49 -0.98
N ASP A 172 4.53 -0.51 -0.92
CA ASP A 172 3.69 -0.78 0.24
C ASP A 172 4.51 -1.25 1.45
N GLN A 173 5.37 -2.23 1.23
CA GLN A 173 6.28 -2.76 2.24
C GLN A 173 7.31 -1.72 2.66
N PHE A 174 7.80 -0.94 1.68
CA PHE A 174 8.74 0.14 1.96
C PHE A 174 8.13 1.18 2.89
N ALA A 175 6.93 1.66 2.59
CA ALA A 175 6.23 2.64 3.43
C ALA A 175 5.96 2.11 4.84
N SER A 176 5.52 0.84 4.96
CA SER A 176 5.27 0.19 6.26
C SER A 176 6.53 0.06 7.11
N VAL A 177 7.70 -0.16 6.51
CA VAL A 177 8.97 -0.33 7.24
C VAL A 177 9.66 1.01 7.52
N PHE A 178 9.68 1.92 6.54
CA PHE A 178 10.46 3.16 6.59
C PHE A 178 9.65 4.38 7.05
N GLY A 179 8.34 4.23 7.29
CA GLY A 179 7.48 5.34 7.71
C GLY A 179 8.10 6.18 8.82
N ARG A 180 7.91 7.51 8.72
CA ARG A 180 8.33 8.50 9.70
C ARG A 180 7.20 9.46 9.95
N GLU A 181 6.92 9.69 11.24
CA GLU A 181 5.86 10.61 11.68
C GLU A 181 6.02 11.99 11.01
N GLY A 182 4.90 12.50 10.50
CA GLY A 182 4.87 13.80 9.82
C GLY A 182 5.68 13.88 8.52
N CYS A 183 6.05 12.74 7.91
CA CYS A 183 6.81 12.74 6.66
C CYS A 183 6.22 11.77 5.63
N LEU A 184 6.12 12.22 4.39
CA LEU A 184 5.98 11.37 3.22
C LEU A 184 7.35 10.94 2.71
N ILE A 185 7.38 9.89 1.90
CA ILE A 185 8.60 9.31 1.35
C ILE A 185 8.56 9.42 -0.17
N ARG A 186 9.46 10.19 -0.79
CA ARG A 186 9.72 10.02 -2.22
C ARG A 186 10.66 8.83 -2.36
N LEU A 187 10.16 7.74 -2.90
CA LEU A 187 10.95 6.55 -3.19
C LEU A 187 11.18 6.46 -4.70
N ASP A 188 12.44 6.36 -5.12
CA ASP A 188 12.79 5.91 -6.46
C ASP A 188 12.76 4.37 -6.48
N CYS A 189 11.76 3.80 -7.15
CA CYS A 189 11.56 2.34 -7.16
C CYS A 189 12.60 1.58 -7.99
N ARG A 190 13.49 2.27 -8.70
CA ARG A 190 14.63 1.67 -9.42
C ARG A 190 15.86 1.52 -8.53
N SER A 191 16.34 2.65 -7.97
CA SER A 191 17.57 2.68 -7.16
C SER A 191 17.32 2.32 -5.70
N LEU A 192 16.06 2.39 -5.24
CA LEU A 192 15.62 2.35 -3.84
C LEU A 192 16.18 3.51 -3.01
N GLU A 193 16.70 4.55 -3.64
CA GLU A 193 16.99 5.80 -2.96
C GLU A 193 15.70 6.49 -2.55
N TYR A 194 15.70 7.07 -1.38
CA TYR A 194 14.52 7.72 -0.83
C TYR A 194 14.85 8.99 -0.08
N GLU A 195 13.86 9.86 -0.01
CA GLU A 195 13.95 11.14 0.69
C GLU A 195 12.66 11.41 1.45
N TYR A 196 12.80 11.94 2.66
CA TYR A 196 11.65 12.33 3.48
C TYR A 196 11.25 13.77 3.19
N PHE A 197 9.97 13.96 2.91
CA PHE A 197 9.34 15.27 2.75
C PHE A 197 8.44 15.54 3.95
N PRO A 198 8.66 16.61 4.70
CA PRO A 198 7.75 17.03 5.76
C PRO A 198 6.33 17.21 5.20
N PHE A 199 5.37 16.62 5.90
CA PHE A 199 3.97 16.71 5.56
C PHE A 199 3.17 17.06 6.82
N ASP A 200 3.04 18.35 7.06
CA ASP A 200 2.27 18.93 8.16
C ASP A 200 1.33 20.01 7.58
N PRO A 201 0.27 19.60 6.88
CA PRO A 201 -0.61 20.52 6.17
C PRO A 201 -1.53 21.24 7.17
N GLN A 202 -1.05 22.35 7.72
CA GLN A 202 -1.82 23.17 8.65
C GLN A 202 -3.16 23.59 8.06
N GLY A 203 -4.25 23.29 8.78
CA GLY A 203 -5.62 23.56 8.31
C GLY A 203 -6.16 22.58 7.27
N TYR A 204 -5.47 21.45 7.04
CA TYR A 204 -5.92 20.37 6.16
C TYR A 204 -5.92 19.02 6.88
N ARG A 205 -6.73 18.10 6.40
CA ARG A 205 -6.79 16.69 6.83
C ARG A 205 -6.66 15.77 5.64
N LEU A 206 -6.08 14.60 5.87
CA LEU A 206 -6.19 13.47 4.96
C LEU A 206 -7.43 12.64 5.33
N VAL A 207 -8.36 12.57 4.39
CA VAL A 207 -9.61 11.84 4.55
C VAL A 207 -9.69 10.76 3.48
N LEU A 208 -9.85 9.52 3.90
CA LEU A 208 -10.11 8.39 3.02
C LEU A 208 -11.62 8.12 2.99
N ILE A 209 -12.18 7.91 1.81
CA ILE A 209 -13.57 7.48 1.66
C ILE A 209 -13.57 6.14 0.93
N ASN A 210 -13.93 5.08 1.64
CA ASN A 210 -14.05 3.74 1.10
C ASN A 210 -15.38 3.58 0.36
N SER A 211 -15.30 3.33 -0.93
CA SER A 211 -16.46 3.11 -1.78
C SER A 211 -17.23 1.83 -1.44
N MET A 212 -16.65 0.93 -0.65
CA MET A 212 -17.18 -0.41 -0.34
C MET A 212 -17.34 -1.32 -1.57
N VAL A 213 -16.82 -0.89 -2.72
CA VAL A 213 -16.71 -1.73 -3.92
C VAL A 213 -15.58 -2.72 -3.75
N LYS A 214 -15.91 -4.00 -3.78
CA LYS A 214 -14.94 -5.11 -3.67
C LYS A 214 -14.60 -5.63 -5.06
N HIS A 215 -13.33 -5.85 -5.30
CA HIS A 215 -12.82 -6.52 -6.50
C HIS A 215 -11.58 -7.34 -6.16
N SER A 216 -11.18 -8.23 -7.07
CA SER A 216 -9.92 -8.96 -7.01
C SER A 216 -8.92 -8.28 -7.96
N LEU A 217 -7.76 -7.85 -7.45
CA LEU A 217 -6.76 -7.09 -8.21
C LEU A 217 -5.94 -7.93 -9.22
N GLY A 218 -6.13 -9.27 -9.28
CA GLY A 218 -5.18 -10.16 -9.91
C GLY A 218 -4.95 -9.92 -11.41
N ASN A 219 -5.96 -10.15 -12.23
CA ASN A 219 -5.80 -10.14 -13.69
C ASN A 219 -5.69 -8.71 -14.24
N GLU A 220 -6.56 -7.81 -13.82
CA GLU A 220 -6.59 -6.43 -14.29
C GLU A 220 -5.29 -5.68 -13.99
N TYR A 221 -4.71 -5.89 -12.82
CA TYR A 221 -3.42 -5.30 -12.46
C TYR A 221 -2.29 -5.80 -13.38
N ASN A 222 -2.26 -7.12 -13.63
CA ASN A 222 -1.27 -7.73 -14.51
C ASN A 222 -1.40 -7.26 -15.97
N GLU A 223 -2.63 -7.01 -16.46
CA GLU A 223 -2.86 -6.44 -17.79
C GLU A 223 -2.27 -5.03 -17.94
N ARG A 224 -2.42 -4.17 -16.91
CA ARG A 224 -1.84 -2.80 -16.92
C ARG A 224 -0.33 -2.87 -16.99
N ARG A 225 0.27 -3.77 -16.21
CA ARG A 225 1.71 -4.02 -16.24
C ARG A 225 2.15 -4.52 -17.62
N ALA A 226 1.46 -5.48 -18.21
CA ALA A 226 1.76 -5.99 -19.54
C ALA A 226 1.70 -4.90 -20.64
N SER A 227 0.73 -3.97 -20.58
CA SER A 227 0.67 -2.82 -21.48
C SER A 227 1.94 -1.95 -21.38
N CYS A 228 2.42 -1.68 -20.19
CA CYS A 228 3.65 -0.91 -19.97
C CYS A 228 4.88 -1.67 -20.51
N GLU A 229 5.00 -2.96 -20.19
CA GLU A 229 6.10 -3.81 -20.65
C GLU A 229 6.15 -3.91 -22.18
N LYS A 230 4.99 -3.96 -22.85
CA LYS A 230 4.90 -3.94 -24.32
C LYS A 230 5.43 -2.64 -24.91
N ALA A 231 5.05 -1.49 -24.35
CA ALA A 231 5.55 -0.19 -24.78
C ALA A 231 7.07 -0.09 -24.61
N VAL A 232 7.58 -0.53 -23.45
CA VAL A 232 9.03 -0.60 -23.16
C VAL A 232 9.75 -1.46 -24.21
N ALA A 233 9.25 -2.66 -24.51
CA ALA A 233 9.89 -3.57 -25.45
C ALA A 233 9.98 -2.97 -26.86
N LEU A 234 8.99 -2.20 -27.31
CA LEU A 234 9.02 -1.52 -28.60
C LEU A 234 10.03 -0.37 -28.61
N MET A 235 10.03 0.45 -27.53
CA MET A 235 10.99 1.55 -27.40
C MET A 235 12.43 1.03 -27.29
N ASP A 236 12.67 -0.03 -26.50
CA ASP A 236 14.01 -0.62 -26.39
C ASP A 236 14.51 -1.17 -27.72
N ARG A 237 13.64 -1.82 -28.50
CA ARG A 237 14.00 -2.30 -29.85
C ARG A 237 14.40 -1.17 -30.80
N GLN A 238 13.77 -0.01 -30.69
CA GLN A 238 14.00 1.12 -31.62
C GLN A 238 15.16 2.03 -31.16
N PHE A 239 15.31 2.25 -29.85
CA PHE A 239 16.24 3.24 -29.32
C PHE A 239 17.40 2.61 -28.53
N GLY A 240 17.22 1.41 -27.99
CA GLY A 240 18.15 0.73 -27.08
C GLY A 240 18.22 1.36 -25.68
N GLY A 241 18.40 0.51 -24.65
CA GLY A 241 18.61 0.95 -23.27
C GLY A 241 17.36 1.36 -22.51
N VAL A 242 16.15 1.09 -23.02
CA VAL A 242 14.88 1.35 -22.33
C VAL A 242 14.47 0.11 -21.53
N GLN A 243 14.78 0.08 -20.24
CA GLN A 243 14.46 -1.05 -19.38
C GLN A 243 13.07 -0.94 -18.74
N THR A 244 12.62 0.28 -18.48
CA THR A 244 11.30 0.58 -17.90
C THR A 244 10.78 1.91 -18.46
N LEU A 245 9.52 2.25 -18.19
CA LEU A 245 8.98 3.57 -18.56
C LEU A 245 9.67 4.73 -17.85
N ARG A 246 10.49 4.47 -16.83
CA ARG A 246 11.37 5.47 -16.22
C ARG A 246 12.40 6.03 -17.21
N ASP A 247 12.88 5.19 -18.14
CA ASP A 247 13.87 5.56 -19.17
C ASP A 247 13.23 6.27 -20.35
N ALA A 248 11.92 6.10 -20.51
CA ALA A 248 11.17 6.60 -21.65
C ALA A 248 10.84 8.10 -21.52
N ASN A 249 10.66 8.72 -22.69
CA ASN A 249 10.13 10.06 -22.84
C ASN A 249 8.98 10.08 -23.89
N TYR A 250 8.35 11.23 -24.05
CA TYR A 250 7.20 11.38 -24.96
C TYR A 250 7.56 11.15 -26.43
N GLU A 251 8.76 11.55 -26.87
CA GLU A 251 9.23 11.36 -28.25
C GLU A 251 9.42 9.89 -28.57
N MET A 252 10.01 9.11 -27.65
CA MET A 252 10.17 7.67 -27.78
C MET A 252 8.81 6.96 -27.84
N LEU A 253 7.86 7.35 -26.99
CA LEU A 253 6.54 6.76 -26.98
C LEU A 253 5.76 7.06 -28.27
N GLU A 254 5.83 8.30 -28.76
CA GLU A 254 5.18 8.68 -30.03
C GLU A 254 5.76 7.93 -31.22
N ALA A 255 7.08 7.73 -31.25
CA ALA A 255 7.77 7.00 -32.31
C ALA A 255 7.35 5.52 -32.43
N VAL A 256 6.86 4.91 -31.36
CA VAL A 256 6.42 3.47 -31.36
C VAL A 256 4.89 3.33 -31.37
N LYS A 257 4.15 4.41 -31.48
CA LYS A 257 2.69 4.45 -31.34
C LYS A 257 1.96 3.47 -32.25
N ASP A 258 2.38 3.38 -33.50
CA ASP A 258 1.75 2.48 -34.50
C ASP A 258 1.88 0.99 -34.15
N GLY A 259 2.82 0.63 -33.26
CA GLY A 259 3.00 -0.74 -32.75
C GLY A 259 2.19 -1.04 -31.48
N LEU A 260 1.51 -0.04 -30.92
CA LEU A 260 0.71 -0.12 -29.71
C LEU A 260 -0.78 -0.09 -30.02
N THR A 261 -1.59 -0.69 -29.15
CA THR A 261 -3.02 -0.38 -29.14
C THR A 261 -3.23 1.00 -28.50
N ASP A 262 -4.40 1.61 -28.72
CA ASP A 262 -4.74 2.89 -28.09
C ASP A 262 -4.66 2.80 -26.57
N ASP A 263 -5.06 1.66 -25.99
CA ASP A 263 -4.97 1.43 -24.54
C ASP A 263 -3.51 1.33 -24.07
N ASP A 264 -2.66 0.56 -24.78
CA ASP A 264 -1.24 0.45 -24.42
C ASP A 264 -0.55 1.81 -24.47
N TYR A 265 -0.84 2.61 -25.52
CA TYR A 265 -0.29 3.95 -25.66
C TYR A 265 -0.76 4.89 -24.53
N ARG A 266 -2.08 4.94 -24.24
CA ARG A 266 -2.62 5.80 -23.16
C ARG A 266 -2.06 5.41 -21.80
N ARG A 267 -1.96 4.10 -21.51
CA ARG A 267 -1.41 3.59 -20.26
C ARG A 267 0.08 3.95 -20.11
N ALA A 268 0.88 3.75 -21.15
CA ALA A 268 2.29 4.16 -21.10
C ALA A 268 2.43 5.67 -20.92
N ARG A 269 1.61 6.48 -21.63
CA ARG A 269 1.60 7.93 -21.49
C ARG A 269 1.23 8.38 -20.09
N TYR A 270 0.21 7.75 -19.47
CA TYR A 270 -0.15 8.04 -18.08
C TYR A 270 1.04 7.92 -17.13
N ILE A 271 1.87 6.87 -17.28
CA ILE A 271 3.06 6.67 -16.43
C ILE A 271 4.09 7.79 -16.64
N LEU A 272 4.29 8.26 -17.88
CA LEU A 272 5.18 9.40 -18.12
C LEU A 272 4.63 10.68 -17.48
N ASP A 273 3.33 10.94 -17.63
CA ASP A 273 2.66 12.09 -17.02
C ASP A 273 2.70 12.02 -15.49
N GLU A 274 2.52 10.82 -14.89
CA GLU A 274 2.54 10.64 -13.44
C GLU A 274 3.92 10.85 -12.84
N LYS A 275 4.98 10.47 -13.55
CA LYS A 275 6.36 10.78 -13.16
C LYS A 275 6.56 12.29 -12.95
N GLU A 276 6.09 13.10 -13.91
CA GLU A 276 6.19 14.56 -13.82
C GLU A 276 5.31 15.13 -12.69
N ARG A 277 4.11 14.55 -12.48
CA ARG A 277 3.21 14.97 -11.40
C ARG A 277 3.81 14.72 -10.02
N VAL A 278 4.47 13.57 -9.80
CA VAL A 278 5.15 13.28 -8.52
C VAL A 278 6.23 14.32 -8.23
N LEU A 279 7.09 14.64 -9.21
CA LEU A 279 8.15 15.62 -9.03
C LEU A 279 7.60 17.03 -8.77
N ALA A 280 6.52 17.42 -9.45
CA ALA A 280 5.84 18.68 -9.22
C ALA A 280 5.24 18.76 -7.80
N VAL A 281 4.66 17.66 -7.29
CA VAL A 281 4.12 17.60 -5.92
C VAL A 281 5.24 17.69 -4.87
N CYS A 282 6.38 17.05 -5.09
CA CYS A 282 7.52 17.17 -4.20
C CYS A 282 7.94 18.64 -4.04
N LYS A 283 8.10 19.35 -5.16
CA LYS A 283 8.43 20.78 -5.15
C LYS A 283 7.34 21.64 -4.49
N ALA A 284 6.07 21.38 -4.81
CA ALA A 284 4.95 22.09 -4.20
C ALA A 284 4.92 21.96 -2.66
N LEU A 285 5.25 20.77 -2.14
CA LEU A 285 5.32 20.56 -0.69
C LEU A 285 6.47 21.32 -0.03
N GLU A 286 7.64 21.40 -0.68
CA GLU A 286 8.76 22.23 -0.19
C GLU A 286 8.38 23.72 -0.14
N GLU A 287 7.53 24.18 -1.04
CA GLU A 287 7.03 25.56 -1.13
C GLU A 287 5.77 25.78 -0.27
N GLY A 288 5.19 24.73 0.32
CA GLY A 288 3.93 24.79 1.08
C GLY A 288 2.69 25.02 0.23
N ASP A 289 2.78 24.76 -1.09
CA ASP A 289 1.68 24.97 -2.05
C ASP A 289 0.74 23.74 -2.10
N TYR A 290 -0.11 23.63 -1.10
CA TYR A 290 -1.11 22.53 -1.05
C TYR A 290 -2.21 22.63 -2.11
N GLU A 291 -2.42 23.80 -2.72
CA GLU A 291 -3.35 23.96 -3.83
C GLU A 291 -2.81 23.30 -5.11
N LEU A 292 -1.52 23.46 -5.39
CA LEU A 292 -0.86 22.74 -6.49
C LEU A 292 -0.83 21.23 -6.23
N VAL A 293 -0.55 20.80 -5.00
CA VAL A 293 -0.65 19.38 -4.61
C VAL A 293 -2.03 18.82 -4.95
N GLY A 294 -3.10 19.49 -4.50
CA GLY A 294 -4.47 19.07 -4.76
C GLY A 294 -4.84 19.04 -6.24
N LYS A 295 -4.39 20.05 -7.01
CA LYS A 295 -4.57 20.08 -8.47
C LYS A 295 -3.93 18.83 -9.11
N LYS A 296 -2.70 18.47 -8.71
CA LYS A 296 -2.01 17.30 -9.25
C LYS A 296 -2.71 15.99 -8.83
N MET A 297 -3.30 15.92 -7.64
CA MET A 297 -4.12 14.78 -7.24
C MET A 297 -5.33 14.59 -8.17
N TYR A 298 -6.02 15.65 -8.56
CA TYR A 298 -7.13 15.57 -9.53
C TYR A 298 -6.64 15.17 -10.93
N GLU A 299 -5.52 15.72 -11.40
CA GLU A 299 -4.92 15.33 -12.68
C GLU A 299 -4.58 13.82 -12.69
N THR A 300 -4.00 13.30 -11.60
CA THR A 300 -3.75 11.86 -11.41
C THR A 300 -5.04 11.06 -11.45
N HIS A 301 -6.09 11.48 -10.74
CA HIS A 301 -7.37 10.76 -10.74
C HIS A 301 -7.93 10.58 -12.15
N TRP A 302 -8.02 11.68 -12.90
CA TRP A 302 -8.59 11.60 -14.24
C TRP A 302 -7.70 10.83 -15.22
N GLY A 303 -6.37 10.85 -15.03
CA GLY A 303 -5.45 9.96 -15.74
C GLY A 303 -5.69 8.49 -15.39
N LEU A 304 -5.84 8.15 -14.11
CA LEU A 304 -6.17 6.78 -13.66
C LEU A 304 -7.54 6.30 -14.17
N SER A 305 -8.52 7.20 -14.22
CA SER A 305 -9.88 6.87 -14.66
C SER A 305 -9.97 6.69 -16.18
N ARG A 306 -9.38 7.61 -16.97
CA ARG A 306 -9.60 7.71 -18.42
C ARG A 306 -8.50 7.04 -19.23
N ASP A 307 -7.25 7.19 -18.82
CA ASP A 307 -6.09 6.73 -19.60
C ASP A 307 -5.60 5.36 -19.10
N TYR A 308 -5.45 5.20 -17.79
CA TYR A 308 -5.01 3.95 -17.19
C TYR A 308 -6.15 2.96 -16.93
N THR A 309 -7.38 3.43 -16.89
CA THR A 309 -8.63 2.66 -16.76
C THR A 309 -8.67 1.75 -15.53
N VAL A 310 -8.33 2.32 -14.36
CA VAL A 310 -8.34 1.63 -13.06
C VAL A 310 -9.32 2.26 -12.05
N SER A 311 -10.11 3.23 -12.45
CA SER A 311 -11.21 3.75 -11.62
C SER A 311 -12.51 2.97 -11.87
N CYS A 312 -13.54 3.30 -11.12
CA CYS A 312 -14.91 2.83 -11.32
C CYS A 312 -15.90 3.99 -11.12
N PRO A 313 -17.16 3.85 -11.58
CA PRO A 313 -18.16 4.91 -11.47
C PRO A 313 -18.38 5.43 -10.05
N GLU A 314 -18.22 4.56 -9.05
CA GLU A 314 -18.35 4.87 -7.64
C GLU A 314 -17.21 5.78 -7.14
N LEU A 315 -15.99 5.49 -7.54
CA LEU A 315 -14.81 6.30 -7.19
C LEU A 315 -14.84 7.64 -7.90
N ASP A 316 -15.16 7.66 -9.21
CA ASP A 316 -15.32 8.88 -9.99
C ASP A 316 -16.39 9.80 -9.38
N PHE A 317 -17.51 9.22 -8.94
CA PHE A 317 -18.57 9.97 -8.26
C PHE A 317 -18.10 10.61 -6.95
N LEU A 318 -17.29 9.91 -6.15
CA LEU A 318 -16.71 10.46 -4.91
C LEU A 318 -15.78 11.64 -5.21
N VAL A 319 -14.94 11.53 -6.24
CA VAL A 319 -14.04 12.61 -6.65
C VAL A 319 -14.79 13.79 -7.23
N GLU A 320 -15.81 13.58 -8.06
CA GLU A 320 -16.68 14.65 -8.53
C GLU A 320 -17.41 15.36 -7.37
N THR A 321 -17.83 14.59 -6.35
CA THR A 321 -18.46 15.15 -5.16
C THR A 321 -17.46 15.99 -4.36
N ALA A 322 -16.19 15.56 -4.25
CA ALA A 322 -15.13 16.32 -3.65
C ALA A 322 -14.91 17.65 -4.38
N GLN A 323 -14.82 17.65 -5.71
CA GLN A 323 -14.70 18.87 -6.52
C GLN A 323 -15.86 19.84 -6.29
N LYS A 324 -17.10 19.33 -6.32
CA LYS A 324 -18.31 20.14 -6.06
C LYS A 324 -18.39 20.71 -4.64
N CYS A 325 -17.66 20.12 -3.68
CA CYS A 325 -17.54 20.62 -2.31
C CYS A 325 -16.38 21.59 -2.09
N GLY A 326 -15.52 21.78 -3.08
CA GLY A 326 -14.32 22.63 -2.97
C GLY A 326 -13.21 21.94 -2.15
N VAL A 327 -13.11 20.60 -2.20
CA VAL A 327 -12.00 19.84 -1.66
C VAL A 327 -10.75 20.15 -2.48
N THR A 328 -9.63 20.39 -1.82
CA THR A 328 -8.39 20.82 -2.44
C THR A 328 -7.82 19.78 -3.41
N GLY A 329 -7.84 18.50 -3.03
CA GLY A 329 -7.38 17.39 -3.88
C GLY A 329 -8.10 16.10 -3.56
N SER A 330 -8.40 15.30 -4.58
CA SER A 330 -9.05 14.00 -4.43
C SER A 330 -8.67 13.07 -5.58
N ARG A 331 -8.42 11.79 -5.27
CA ARG A 331 -8.12 10.75 -6.25
C ARG A 331 -8.36 9.34 -5.71
N VAL A 332 -8.50 8.38 -6.60
CA VAL A 332 -8.46 6.96 -6.25
C VAL A 332 -7.09 6.60 -5.69
N MET A 333 -7.02 5.77 -4.66
CA MET A 333 -5.79 5.36 -3.98
C MET A 333 -5.56 3.85 -4.12
N GLY A 334 -4.29 3.47 -4.34
CA GLY A 334 -3.87 2.08 -4.54
C GLY A 334 -4.14 1.56 -5.94
N GLY A 335 -4.29 0.26 -6.08
CA GLY A 335 -4.46 -0.40 -7.38
C GLY A 335 -5.71 -0.02 -8.18
N GLY A 336 -6.66 0.65 -7.56
CA GLY A 336 -7.93 1.04 -8.21
C GLY A 336 -8.99 -0.05 -8.21
N PHE A 337 -9.93 0.00 -9.16
CA PHE A 337 -11.08 -0.89 -9.38
C PHE A 337 -12.09 -0.91 -8.22
N GLY A 338 -11.93 -0.07 -7.21
CA GLY A 338 -12.68 0.04 -5.96
C GLY A 338 -11.78 0.55 -4.83
N GLY A 339 -12.12 0.24 -3.59
CA GLY A 339 -11.37 0.73 -2.43
C GLY A 339 -11.66 2.20 -2.14
N CYS A 340 -10.63 2.98 -1.79
CA CYS A 340 -10.78 4.35 -1.32
C CYS A 340 -10.43 5.42 -2.33
N THR A 341 -11.05 6.59 -2.15
CA THR A 341 -10.43 7.86 -2.54
C THR A 341 -9.59 8.41 -1.38
N ILE A 342 -8.45 9.04 -1.70
CA ILE A 342 -7.69 9.88 -0.77
C ILE A 342 -8.00 11.35 -1.07
N ASN A 343 -8.29 12.11 -0.03
CA ASN A 343 -8.74 13.48 -0.13
C ASN A 343 -7.90 14.38 0.77
N LEU A 344 -7.33 15.45 0.19
CA LEU A 344 -6.70 16.55 0.92
C LEU A 344 -7.75 17.63 1.15
N VAL A 345 -8.25 17.73 2.37
CA VAL A 345 -9.45 18.48 2.70
C VAL A 345 -9.14 19.59 3.68
N ARG A 346 -9.48 20.84 3.35
CA ARG A 346 -9.42 21.94 4.33
C ARG A 346 -10.36 21.69 5.49
N ASP A 347 -9.95 22.00 6.71
CA ASP A 347 -10.76 21.83 7.93
C ASP A 347 -12.14 22.47 7.79
N THR A 348 -12.21 23.65 7.17
CA THR A 348 -13.45 24.42 6.99
C THR A 348 -14.50 23.76 6.10
N VAL A 349 -14.11 22.79 5.25
CA VAL A 349 -15.02 22.09 4.34
C VAL A 349 -15.18 20.60 4.67
N CYS A 350 -14.41 20.09 5.63
CA CYS A 350 -14.32 18.66 5.93
C CYS A 350 -15.70 18.05 6.28
N ASP A 351 -16.40 18.59 7.26
CA ASP A 351 -17.69 18.06 7.73
C ASP A 351 -18.76 18.16 6.65
N LYS A 352 -18.78 19.26 5.90
CA LYS A 352 -19.70 19.45 4.77
C LYS A 352 -19.45 18.41 3.68
N PHE A 353 -18.19 18.18 3.34
CA PHE A 353 -17.80 17.23 2.32
C PHE A 353 -18.16 15.81 2.72
N THR A 354 -17.70 15.36 3.90
CA THR A 354 -17.92 13.98 4.38
C THR A 354 -19.40 13.63 4.50
N SER A 355 -20.20 14.53 5.10
CA SER A 355 -21.64 14.35 5.23
C SER A 355 -22.34 14.30 3.86
N LYS A 356 -21.93 15.15 2.91
CA LYS A 356 -22.49 15.15 1.56
C LYS A 356 -22.09 13.89 0.80
N ALA A 357 -20.83 13.47 0.88
CA ALA A 357 -20.33 12.26 0.22
C ALA A 357 -21.12 11.04 0.69
N GLN A 358 -21.27 10.84 2.01
CA GLN A 358 -22.07 9.72 2.54
C GLN A 358 -23.50 9.73 2.06
N ARG A 359 -24.19 10.86 2.21
CA ARG A 359 -25.61 10.97 1.85
C ARG A 359 -25.85 10.74 0.36
N GLU A 360 -25.08 11.40 -0.51
CA GLU A 360 -25.32 11.35 -1.95
C GLU A 360 -24.85 10.04 -2.56
N TYR A 361 -23.77 9.46 -2.03
CA TYR A 361 -23.32 8.14 -2.42
C TYR A 361 -24.34 7.06 -2.04
N ALA A 362 -24.81 7.07 -0.78
CA ALA A 362 -25.83 6.14 -0.32
C ALA A 362 -27.14 6.25 -1.13
N LYS A 363 -27.53 7.48 -1.48
CA LYS A 363 -28.70 7.72 -2.34
C LYS A 363 -28.54 7.13 -3.74
N LYS A 364 -27.32 7.22 -4.31
CA LYS A 364 -27.05 6.78 -5.69
C LYS A 364 -26.80 5.28 -5.80
N TYR A 365 -26.05 4.71 -4.86
CA TYR A 365 -25.57 3.33 -4.95
C TYR A 365 -26.19 2.37 -3.92
N GLY A 366 -27.00 2.87 -2.98
CA GLY A 366 -27.60 2.05 -1.92
C GLY A 366 -26.61 1.56 -0.86
N ILE A 367 -25.38 2.07 -0.87
CA ILE A 367 -24.28 1.69 0.02
C ILE A 367 -23.81 2.92 0.78
N VAL A 368 -23.61 2.80 2.09
CA VAL A 368 -23.01 3.88 2.89
C VAL A 368 -21.48 3.73 2.83
N PRO A 369 -20.76 4.70 2.27
CA PRO A 369 -19.31 4.66 2.24
C PRO A 369 -18.74 4.89 3.64
N GLU A 370 -17.63 4.22 3.96
CA GLU A 370 -16.92 4.43 5.21
C GLU A 370 -15.92 5.57 5.08
N ILE A 371 -15.77 6.37 6.12
CA ILE A 371 -14.88 7.52 6.14
C ILE A 371 -13.84 7.35 7.23
N TYR A 372 -12.58 7.56 6.86
CA TYR A 372 -11.45 7.46 7.78
C TYR A 372 -10.59 8.73 7.69
N GLN A 373 -10.33 9.34 8.84
CA GLN A 373 -9.23 10.29 8.95
C GLN A 373 -7.97 9.53 9.28
N VAL A 374 -6.86 9.89 8.63
CA VAL A 374 -5.55 9.28 8.84
C VAL A 374 -4.50 10.32 9.12
N VAL A 375 -3.53 9.94 9.93
CA VAL A 375 -2.38 10.78 10.28
C VAL A 375 -1.11 10.04 9.83
N ILE A 376 -0.13 10.79 9.32
CA ILE A 376 1.15 10.21 8.92
C ILE A 376 1.94 9.84 10.17
N GLY A 377 2.26 8.57 10.29
CA GLY A 377 2.87 7.96 11.47
C GLY A 377 4.20 7.28 11.22
N ASN A 378 4.74 6.68 12.28
CA ASN A 378 6.00 5.94 12.21
C ASN A 378 5.81 4.53 11.63
N GLY A 379 6.86 4.01 11.00
CA GLY A 379 6.93 2.66 10.46
C GLY A 379 6.92 1.54 11.51
N SER A 380 7.27 0.34 11.04
CA SER A 380 7.31 -0.87 11.87
C SER A 380 8.19 -0.72 13.09
N ARG A 381 7.69 -1.14 14.26
CA ARG A 381 8.37 -0.98 15.54
C ARG A 381 7.91 -1.98 16.60
N LYS A 382 8.78 -2.22 17.60
CA LYS A 382 8.39 -2.86 18.86
C LYS A 382 7.62 -1.85 19.72
N LEU A 383 6.51 -2.26 20.29
CA LEU A 383 5.77 -1.47 21.26
C LEU A 383 6.32 -1.72 22.68
N GLN A 384 6.21 -0.73 23.53
CA GLN A 384 6.64 -0.81 24.93
C GLN A 384 5.65 -1.58 25.78
#